data_ba505e88de36070f15f8856b79a3116f
#
_entry.id   ba505e88de36070f15f8856b79a3116f
#
_cell.length_a   1.000
_cell.length_b   1.000
_cell.length_c   1.000
_cell.angle_alpha   90.00
_cell.angle_beta   90.00
_cell.angle_gamma   90.00
#
_symmetry.space_group_name_H-M   'P 1'
#
loop_
_entity.id
_entity.type
_entity.pdbx_description
1 polymer ?
#
loop_
_entity_poly.entity_id
_entity_poly.type
_entity_poly.pdbx_seq_one_letter_code
_entity_poly.pdbx_strand_id
1 'polypeptide(L)'
;PPRQKRKAAVPAHGRYEGRKASATMKSLAGAYEAIAAWGVVPEVCEMDAYDWSDPQGKTIVLTNLVALPSGAWERLDDFVRKGGRMIATGLTGFYDQNMHCILMDDFPLRRCFGAQISEYKAVAPYFTIACDTPATTLPAHLWKGILRPDRAQAIAMHGDDVVGTRHRYGKGEAVWLPSLIELGGWHGDNKGVADFYGTYCRGQIDRAPLHFSRPADGVLMRLMESPSQRLAVLVNKRPHAVEIGLSRPLPASARRLCGEASPRGTSVRLGAEECAVFLWDKQAE
;
A
#
# COMPACT_ATOMS: atom_id res chain seq x y z
N PRO A 1 17.24 -3.65 -12.98
CA PRO A 1 18.16 -2.54 -13.03
C PRO A 1 18.24 -1.90 -11.66
N PRO A 2 19.45 -1.54 -11.18
CA PRO A 2 19.58 -1.04 -9.83
C PRO A 2 18.79 0.26 -9.65
N ARG A 3 18.22 0.44 -8.44
CA ARG A 3 17.45 1.63 -8.03
C ARG A 3 18.12 2.97 -8.41
N GLN A 4 19.43 3.03 -8.50
CA GLN A 4 20.17 4.23 -8.91
C GLN A 4 19.82 4.72 -10.32
N LYS A 5 19.51 3.84 -11.28
CA LYS A 5 19.08 4.25 -12.63
C LYS A 5 17.66 4.82 -12.64
N ARG A 6 16.81 4.45 -11.67
CA ARG A 6 15.45 4.99 -11.54
C ARG A 6 15.47 6.43 -11.00
N LYS A 7 16.44 6.79 -10.14
CA LYS A 7 16.58 8.16 -9.61
C LYS A 7 16.90 9.19 -10.71
N ALA A 8 17.59 8.77 -11.77
CA ALA A 8 17.95 9.66 -12.87
C ALA A 8 16.85 9.87 -13.92
N ALA A 9 15.77 9.06 -13.89
CA ALA A 9 14.73 9.06 -14.91
C ALA A 9 13.50 9.89 -14.56
N VAL A 10 13.48 10.59 -13.42
CA VAL A 10 12.37 11.48 -13.06
C VAL A 10 12.66 12.88 -13.60
N PRO A 11 11.92 13.33 -14.63
CA PRO A 11 12.12 14.64 -15.16
C PRO A 11 11.86 15.72 -14.09
N ALA A 12 12.71 16.73 -14.04
CA ALA A 12 12.57 17.90 -13.15
C ALA A 12 11.32 18.77 -13.42
N HIS A 13 10.42 18.33 -14.30
CA HIS A 13 9.24 19.06 -14.75
C HIS A 13 7.99 18.85 -13.89
N GLY A 14 8.16 18.44 -12.66
CA GLY A 14 7.15 17.83 -11.82
C GLY A 14 6.01 18.68 -11.27
N ARG A 15 5.83 19.95 -11.63
CA ARG A 15 4.75 20.77 -11.01
C ARG A 15 3.34 20.17 -11.18
N TYR A 16 3.14 19.32 -12.18
CA TYR A 16 1.84 18.67 -12.47
C TYR A 16 1.94 17.15 -12.50
N GLU A 17 3.05 16.56 -12.06
CA GLU A 17 3.29 15.12 -12.18
C GLU A 17 2.22 14.29 -11.45
N GLY A 18 1.75 14.75 -10.30
CA GLY A 18 0.67 14.09 -9.56
C GLY A 18 -0.66 13.97 -10.30
N ARG A 19 -0.88 14.75 -11.36
CA ARG A 19 -2.09 14.73 -12.18
C ARG A 19 -1.93 13.96 -13.49
N LYS A 20 -0.73 13.48 -13.81
CA LYS A 20 -0.48 12.69 -15.02
C LYS A 20 -0.84 11.21 -14.79
N ALA A 21 -1.30 10.54 -15.82
CA ALA A 21 -1.57 9.10 -15.79
C ALA A 21 -0.34 8.29 -15.30
N SER A 22 0.87 8.72 -15.66
CA SER A 22 2.11 8.10 -15.18
C SER A 22 2.27 8.20 -13.66
N ALA A 23 1.78 9.25 -13.01
CA ALA A 23 1.84 9.40 -11.55
C ALA A 23 0.89 8.42 -10.87
N THR A 24 -0.33 8.22 -11.38
CA THR A 24 -1.27 7.21 -10.89
C THR A 24 -0.67 5.81 -10.99
N MET A 25 -0.11 5.44 -12.15
CA MET A 25 0.53 4.13 -12.33
C MET A 25 1.76 3.93 -11.43
N LYS A 26 2.55 4.98 -11.22
CA LYS A 26 3.69 4.92 -10.30
C LYS A 26 3.24 4.81 -8.84
N SER A 27 2.19 5.51 -8.44
CA SER A 27 1.59 5.39 -7.11
C SER A 27 1.05 3.98 -6.89
N LEU A 28 0.33 3.43 -7.87
CA LEU A 28 -0.16 2.05 -7.82
C LEU A 28 0.99 1.05 -7.67
N ALA A 29 2.04 1.18 -8.49
CA ALA A 29 3.21 0.31 -8.40
C ALA A 29 3.94 0.45 -7.06
N GLY A 30 4.04 1.67 -6.52
CA GLY A 30 4.65 1.93 -5.21
C GLY A 30 3.85 1.30 -4.06
N ALA A 31 2.54 1.41 -4.07
CA ALA A 31 1.68 0.75 -3.09
C ALA A 31 1.75 -0.78 -3.21
N TYR A 32 1.71 -1.29 -4.45
CA TYR A 32 1.88 -2.72 -4.70
C TYR A 32 3.22 -3.24 -4.12
N GLU A 33 4.34 -2.57 -4.43
CA GLU A 33 5.65 -2.96 -3.92
C GLU A 33 5.73 -2.87 -2.39
N ALA A 34 5.12 -1.84 -1.78
CA ALA A 34 5.10 -1.64 -0.33
C ALA A 34 4.30 -2.75 0.40
N ILE A 35 3.17 -3.17 -0.17
CA ILE A 35 2.37 -4.28 0.38
C ILE A 35 3.06 -5.62 0.11
N ALA A 36 3.60 -5.81 -1.10
CA ALA A 36 4.32 -7.03 -1.46
C ALA A 36 5.59 -7.26 -0.62
N ALA A 37 6.19 -6.19 -0.08
CA ALA A 37 7.31 -6.28 0.86
C ALA A 37 6.97 -7.06 2.14
N TRP A 38 5.68 -7.28 2.44
CA TRP A 38 5.20 -8.14 3.53
C TRP A 38 5.06 -9.62 3.13
N GLY A 39 5.47 -9.99 1.92
CA GLY A 39 5.41 -11.38 1.44
C GLY A 39 3.99 -11.80 1.02
N VAL A 40 3.14 -10.86 0.68
CA VAL A 40 1.81 -11.10 0.13
C VAL A 40 1.70 -10.51 -1.27
N VAL A 41 0.73 -10.96 -2.04
CA VAL A 41 0.47 -10.45 -3.39
C VAL A 41 -0.86 -9.71 -3.39
N PRO A 42 -0.85 -8.36 -3.43
CA PRO A 42 -2.08 -7.61 -3.55
C PRO A 42 -2.71 -7.84 -4.92
N GLU A 43 -4.03 -7.95 -4.95
CA GLU A 43 -4.80 -7.98 -6.18
C GLU A 43 -4.92 -6.56 -6.74
N VAL A 44 -4.74 -6.43 -8.04
CA VAL A 44 -4.98 -5.19 -8.79
C VAL A 44 -6.11 -5.44 -9.76
N CYS A 45 -7.21 -4.74 -9.60
CA CYS A 45 -8.37 -4.86 -10.47
C CYS A 45 -8.96 -3.49 -10.79
N GLU A 46 -9.73 -3.43 -11.86
CA GLU A 46 -10.55 -2.28 -12.18
C GLU A 46 -11.72 -2.16 -11.18
N MET A 47 -12.13 -0.94 -10.89
CA MET A 47 -13.19 -0.68 -9.92
C MET A 47 -14.52 -1.33 -10.29
N ASP A 48 -14.83 -1.45 -11.59
CA ASP A 48 -16.06 -2.08 -12.06
C ASP A 48 -15.98 -3.62 -12.05
N ALA A 49 -14.79 -4.19 -12.02
CA ALA A 49 -14.57 -5.63 -11.88
C ALA A 49 -14.48 -6.11 -10.43
N TYR A 50 -14.40 -5.18 -9.46
CA TYR A 50 -14.31 -5.52 -8.05
C TYR A 50 -15.63 -6.04 -7.50
N ASP A 51 -15.59 -7.12 -6.72
CA ASP A 51 -16.77 -7.66 -6.01
C ASP A 51 -17.06 -6.87 -4.72
N TRP A 52 -18.05 -5.99 -4.78
CA TRP A 52 -18.51 -5.14 -3.68
C TRP A 52 -19.48 -5.83 -2.71
N SER A 53 -19.85 -7.09 -2.94
CA SER A 53 -20.93 -7.77 -2.21
C SER A 53 -20.61 -8.03 -0.73
N ASP A 54 -19.35 -8.35 -0.42
CA ASP A 54 -18.90 -8.67 0.94
C ASP A 54 -17.68 -7.79 1.33
N PRO A 55 -17.91 -6.60 1.89
CA PRO A 55 -16.84 -5.69 2.29
C PRO A 55 -16.19 -6.04 3.63
N GLN A 56 -16.85 -6.88 4.46
CA GLN A 56 -16.43 -7.09 5.84
C GLN A 56 -15.01 -7.64 5.94
N GLY A 57 -14.16 -6.88 6.64
CA GLY A 57 -12.76 -7.22 6.87
C GLY A 57 -11.90 -7.18 5.60
N LYS A 58 -12.39 -6.71 4.46
CA LYS A 58 -11.58 -6.43 3.27
C LYS A 58 -10.96 -5.03 3.35
N THR A 59 -9.83 -4.84 2.68
CA THR A 59 -9.18 -3.53 2.53
C THR A 59 -9.01 -3.21 1.06
N ILE A 60 -9.45 -2.03 0.64
CA ILE A 60 -9.18 -1.46 -0.67
C ILE A 60 -8.19 -0.31 -0.54
N VAL A 61 -7.32 -0.16 -1.55
CA VAL A 61 -6.31 0.88 -1.60
C VAL A 61 -6.50 1.67 -2.90
N LEU A 62 -6.77 2.95 -2.75
CA LEU A 62 -6.98 3.91 -3.84
C LEU A 62 -5.77 4.85 -3.90
N THR A 63 -4.87 4.64 -4.85
CA THR A 63 -3.62 5.40 -4.94
C THR A 63 -3.72 6.43 -6.06
N ASN A 64 -3.82 7.69 -5.69
CA ASN A 64 -3.81 8.80 -6.65
C ASN A 64 -4.81 8.61 -7.82
N LEU A 65 -6.00 8.11 -7.53
CA LEU A 65 -7.11 8.02 -8.48
C LEU A 65 -7.74 9.41 -8.64
N VAL A 66 -7.12 10.24 -9.47
CA VAL A 66 -7.39 11.68 -9.57
C VAL A 66 -8.84 11.98 -9.91
N ALA A 67 -9.44 11.21 -10.81
CA ALA A 67 -10.86 11.31 -11.13
C ALA A 67 -11.59 10.02 -10.74
N LEU A 68 -12.74 10.15 -10.11
CA LEU A 68 -13.60 9.02 -9.78
C LEU A 68 -14.89 9.12 -10.61
N PRO A 69 -15.33 8.00 -11.22
CA PRO A 69 -16.57 7.97 -11.98
C PRO A 69 -17.80 8.14 -11.07
N SER A 70 -18.90 8.61 -11.63
CA SER A 70 -20.19 8.61 -10.93
C SER A 70 -20.56 7.20 -10.47
N GLY A 71 -21.23 7.09 -9.34
CA GLY A 71 -21.55 5.81 -8.73
C GLY A 71 -20.39 5.13 -8.00
N ALA A 72 -19.13 5.58 -8.18
CA ALA A 72 -18.02 5.11 -7.37
C ALA A 72 -18.14 5.59 -5.91
N TRP A 73 -18.63 6.81 -5.72
CA TRP A 73 -18.79 7.43 -4.41
C TRP A 73 -19.69 6.63 -3.49
N GLU A 74 -20.87 6.24 -3.99
CA GLU A 74 -21.85 5.46 -3.25
C GLU A 74 -21.32 4.06 -2.93
N ARG A 75 -20.62 3.42 -3.89
CA ARG A 75 -20.00 2.10 -3.68
C ARG A 75 -18.91 2.16 -2.61
N LEU A 76 -18.07 3.19 -2.63
CA LEU A 76 -16.99 3.39 -1.65
C LEU A 76 -17.55 3.70 -0.25
N ASP A 77 -18.55 4.61 -0.16
CA ASP A 77 -19.22 4.92 1.10
C ASP A 77 -19.86 3.66 1.71
N ASP A 78 -20.61 2.92 0.88
CA ASP A 78 -21.32 1.71 1.28
C ASP A 78 -20.34 0.60 1.71
N PHE A 79 -19.21 0.44 0.99
CA PHE A 79 -18.16 -0.49 1.32
C PHE A 79 -17.61 -0.24 2.72
N VAL A 80 -17.25 1.01 3.05
CA VAL A 80 -16.71 1.33 4.38
C VAL A 80 -17.82 1.19 5.42
N ARG A 81 -19.01 1.70 5.15
CA ARG A 81 -20.13 1.64 6.09
C ARG A 81 -20.50 0.21 6.49
N LYS A 82 -20.36 -0.76 5.58
CA LYS A 82 -20.63 -2.19 5.80
C LYS A 82 -19.48 -2.97 6.43
N GLY A 83 -18.31 -2.38 6.67
CA GLY A 83 -17.23 -3.02 7.42
C GLY A 83 -15.91 -3.21 6.65
N GLY A 84 -15.83 -2.66 5.43
CA GLY A 84 -14.59 -2.57 4.69
C GLY A 84 -13.66 -1.49 5.23
N ARG A 85 -12.37 -1.61 4.92
CA ARG A 85 -11.39 -0.54 5.14
C ARG A 85 -10.99 0.07 3.80
N MET A 86 -10.98 1.39 3.74
CA MET A 86 -10.52 2.14 2.57
C MET A 86 -9.28 2.96 2.94
N ILE A 87 -8.23 2.84 2.15
CA ILE A 87 -7.03 3.68 2.22
C ILE A 87 -7.00 4.51 0.95
N ALA A 88 -6.99 5.83 1.07
CA ALA A 88 -6.89 6.74 -0.07
C ALA A 88 -5.66 7.65 0.08
N THR A 89 -4.83 7.70 -0.97
CA THR A 89 -3.62 8.52 -1.01
C THR A 89 -3.59 9.43 -2.23
N GLY A 90 -2.70 10.40 -2.21
CA GLY A 90 -2.53 11.34 -3.33
C GLY A 90 -3.74 12.21 -3.58
N LEU A 91 -3.96 12.52 -4.84
CA LEU A 91 -5.07 13.36 -5.30
C LEU A 91 -6.36 12.54 -5.58
N THR A 92 -6.58 11.44 -4.85
CA THR A 92 -7.75 10.58 -5.06
C THR A 92 -9.03 11.36 -4.90
N GLY A 93 -9.88 11.32 -5.94
CA GLY A 93 -11.14 12.03 -5.98
C GLY A 93 -11.04 13.55 -6.16
N PHE A 94 -9.92 14.05 -6.70
CA PHE A 94 -9.75 15.48 -6.97
C PHE A 94 -10.77 16.00 -7.98
N TYR A 95 -11.11 15.18 -8.97
CA TYR A 95 -12.10 15.49 -9.99
C TYR A 95 -13.23 14.47 -10.01
N ASP A 96 -14.39 14.94 -10.47
CA ASP A 96 -15.46 14.08 -10.92
C ASP A 96 -15.18 13.52 -12.33
N GLN A 97 -16.11 12.74 -12.86
CA GLN A 97 -16.02 12.18 -14.22
C GLN A 97 -15.98 13.25 -15.32
N ASN A 98 -16.45 14.47 -15.06
CA ASN A 98 -16.46 15.60 -15.99
C ASN A 98 -15.26 16.54 -15.80
N MET A 99 -14.30 16.12 -14.97
CA MET A 99 -13.11 16.90 -14.61
C MET A 99 -13.41 18.18 -13.82
N HIS A 100 -14.55 18.25 -13.13
CA HIS A 100 -14.81 19.32 -12.18
C HIS A 100 -14.10 19.01 -10.86
N CYS A 101 -13.44 20.01 -10.29
CA CYS A 101 -12.81 19.90 -8.97
C CYS A 101 -13.89 19.85 -7.88
N ILE A 102 -13.95 18.76 -7.12
CA ILE A 102 -15.01 18.50 -6.12
C ILE A 102 -14.45 18.34 -4.70
N LEU A 103 -13.15 18.56 -4.50
CA LEU A 103 -12.54 18.28 -3.20
C LEU A 103 -12.92 19.22 -2.07
N MET A 104 -13.29 20.46 -2.39
CA MET A 104 -13.41 21.50 -1.37
C MET A 104 -14.77 21.46 -0.67
N ASP A 105 -15.86 21.79 -1.36
CA ASP A 105 -17.14 22.05 -0.69
C ASP A 105 -18.10 20.87 -0.69
N ASP A 106 -18.18 20.14 -1.79
CA ASP A 106 -19.15 19.05 -1.99
C ASP A 106 -18.49 17.67 -2.12
N PHE A 107 -17.34 17.47 -1.45
CA PHE A 107 -16.62 16.20 -1.56
C PHE A 107 -17.50 15.02 -1.07
N PRO A 108 -17.92 14.11 -1.96
CA PRO A 108 -18.91 13.09 -1.64
C PRO A 108 -18.49 12.14 -0.51
N LEU A 109 -17.18 11.86 -0.36
CA LEU A 109 -16.64 11.00 0.69
C LEU A 109 -16.26 11.76 1.99
N ARG A 110 -16.61 13.05 2.13
CA ARG A 110 -16.32 13.83 3.34
C ARG A 110 -16.82 13.13 4.61
N ARG A 111 -18.04 12.60 4.58
CA ARG A 111 -18.62 11.88 5.73
C ARG A 111 -17.87 10.59 6.03
N CYS A 112 -17.47 9.87 4.99
CA CYS A 112 -16.73 8.63 5.09
C CYS A 112 -15.32 8.88 5.66
N PHE A 113 -14.60 9.88 5.17
CA PHE A 113 -13.28 10.25 5.69
C PHE A 113 -13.32 11.02 7.00
N GLY A 114 -14.44 11.60 7.39
CA GLY A 114 -14.57 12.41 8.60
C GLY A 114 -13.69 13.66 8.62
N ALA A 115 -13.29 14.14 7.47
CA ALA A 115 -12.40 15.27 7.25
C ALA A 115 -12.69 15.96 5.91
N GLN A 116 -12.21 17.18 5.77
CA GLN A 116 -12.30 17.98 4.57
C GLN A 116 -10.90 18.47 4.18
N ILE A 117 -10.61 18.57 2.90
CA ILE A 117 -9.43 19.28 2.42
C ILE A 117 -9.66 20.77 2.58
N SER A 118 -8.73 21.44 3.24
CA SER A 118 -8.71 22.90 3.32
C SER A 118 -7.86 23.52 2.24
N GLU A 119 -6.77 22.87 1.85
CA GLU A 119 -5.82 23.40 0.89
C GLU A 119 -4.96 22.29 0.28
N TYR A 120 -4.55 22.48 -0.97
CA TYR A 120 -3.44 21.76 -1.58
C TYR A 120 -2.27 22.68 -1.83
N LYS A 121 -1.10 22.34 -1.29
CA LYS A 121 0.15 23.09 -1.49
C LYS A 121 1.15 22.26 -2.27
N ALA A 122 1.82 22.89 -3.23
CA ALA A 122 3.09 22.40 -3.74
C ALA A 122 4.18 22.77 -2.75
N VAL A 123 4.84 21.79 -2.17
CA VAL A 123 5.92 22.01 -1.18
C VAL A 123 7.28 21.96 -1.89
N ALA A 124 8.08 20.97 -1.56
CA ALA A 124 9.34 20.68 -2.24
C ALA A 124 9.15 19.45 -3.14
N PRO A 125 10.05 19.18 -4.09
CA PRO A 125 10.00 17.93 -4.86
C PRO A 125 9.89 16.69 -3.97
N TYR A 126 10.50 16.74 -2.78
CA TYR A 126 10.41 15.70 -1.75
C TYR A 126 10.31 16.36 -0.37
N PHE A 127 9.43 15.83 0.44
CA PHE A 127 9.29 16.18 1.86
C PHE A 127 8.90 14.94 2.67
N THR A 128 8.93 15.07 3.98
CA THR A 128 8.61 13.98 4.90
C THR A 128 7.41 14.33 5.73
N ILE A 129 6.59 13.34 6.01
CA ILE A 129 5.40 13.42 6.84
C ILE A 129 5.66 12.58 8.09
N ALA A 130 5.49 13.15 9.28
CA ALA A 130 5.49 12.38 10.51
C ALA A 130 4.16 11.65 10.65
N CYS A 131 4.20 10.33 10.80
CA CYS A 131 3.02 9.49 10.99
C CYS A 131 3.06 8.85 12.36
N ASP A 132 1.99 8.99 13.15
CA ASP A 132 1.91 8.43 14.50
C ASP A 132 1.41 6.99 14.50
N THR A 133 0.63 6.62 13.50
CA THR A 133 0.08 5.28 13.36
C THR A 133 0.25 4.76 11.92
N PRO A 134 1.27 3.91 11.66
CA PRO A 134 2.36 3.55 12.56
C PRO A 134 3.30 4.73 12.87
N ALA A 135 4.02 4.67 13.98
CA ALA A 135 5.07 5.65 14.28
C ALA A 135 6.22 5.50 13.26
N THR A 136 6.17 6.30 12.21
CA THR A 136 7.12 6.25 11.10
C THR A 136 7.18 7.59 10.37
N THR A 137 8.17 7.75 9.52
CA THR A 137 8.28 8.88 8.61
C THR A 137 7.92 8.44 7.20
N LEU A 138 6.95 9.11 6.60
CA LEU A 138 6.51 8.85 5.23
C LEU A 138 7.19 9.84 4.28
N PRO A 139 7.85 9.36 3.23
CA PRO A 139 8.29 10.23 2.15
C PRO A 139 7.07 10.68 1.33
N ALA A 140 7.07 11.92 0.88
CA ALA A 140 6.03 12.43 -0.01
C ALA A 140 6.63 13.27 -1.14
N HIS A 141 5.90 13.36 -2.25
CA HIS A 141 6.34 14.07 -3.45
C HIS A 141 5.39 15.22 -3.78
N LEU A 142 5.96 16.40 -3.89
CA LEU A 142 5.40 17.65 -4.41
C LEU A 142 4.12 18.14 -3.71
N TRP A 143 3.03 17.36 -3.73
CA TRP A 143 1.72 17.79 -3.27
C TRP A 143 1.46 17.40 -1.80
N LYS A 144 1.09 18.41 -1.02
CA LYS A 144 0.59 18.28 0.33
C LYS A 144 -0.88 18.67 0.39
N GLY A 145 -1.74 17.74 0.70
CA GLY A 145 -3.13 18.04 1.05
C GLY A 145 -3.24 18.32 2.54
N ILE A 146 -3.75 19.50 2.90
CA ILE A 146 -4.00 19.89 4.30
C ILE A 146 -5.44 19.56 4.63
N LEU A 147 -5.62 18.83 5.72
CA LEU A 147 -6.92 18.36 6.18
C LEU A 147 -7.43 19.18 7.35
N ARG A 148 -8.73 19.40 7.36
CA ARG A 148 -9.48 19.85 8.53
C ARG A 148 -10.34 18.66 9.01
N PRO A 149 -9.93 17.98 10.09
CA PRO A 149 -10.73 16.90 10.66
C PRO A 149 -12.05 17.43 11.21
N ASP A 150 -13.17 16.78 10.88
CA ASP A 150 -14.48 17.01 11.50
C ASP A 150 -14.72 15.99 12.61
N ARG A 151 -14.55 14.68 12.29
CA ARG A 151 -14.76 13.54 13.18
C ARG A 151 -13.60 12.55 13.15
N ALA A 152 -12.69 12.72 12.20
CA ALA A 152 -11.52 11.87 12.04
C ALA A 152 -10.43 12.19 13.07
N GLN A 153 -9.66 11.19 13.42
CA GLN A 153 -8.43 11.33 14.17
C GLN A 153 -7.29 11.72 13.22
N ALA A 154 -6.51 12.74 13.57
CA ALA A 154 -5.25 13.01 12.88
C ALA A 154 -4.26 11.86 13.17
N ILE A 155 -3.59 11.38 12.13
CA ILE A 155 -2.59 10.30 12.21
C ILE A 155 -1.26 10.69 11.55
N ALA A 156 -1.24 11.78 10.79
CA ALA A 156 -0.03 12.22 10.11
C ALA A 156 0.04 13.75 10.04
N MET A 157 1.23 14.28 10.27
CA MET A 157 1.51 15.71 10.36
C MET A 157 2.69 16.11 9.48
N HIS A 158 2.64 17.35 8.98
CA HIS A 158 3.79 18.03 8.37
C HIS A 158 3.87 19.46 8.92
N GLY A 159 4.78 19.67 9.87
CA GLY A 159 4.73 20.84 10.75
C GLY A 159 3.43 20.83 11.56
N ASP A 160 2.71 21.95 11.55
CA ASP A 160 1.42 22.09 12.24
C ASP A 160 0.22 21.63 11.39
N ASP A 161 0.45 21.26 10.12
CA ASP A 161 -0.62 20.84 9.22
C ASP A 161 -0.98 19.36 9.40
N VAL A 162 -2.25 19.07 9.59
CA VAL A 162 -2.78 17.70 9.51
C VAL A 162 -2.80 17.28 8.04
N VAL A 163 -2.07 16.22 7.72
CA VAL A 163 -1.93 15.71 6.34
C VAL A 163 -2.35 14.25 6.19
N GLY A 164 -2.82 13.65 7.28
CA GLY A 164 -3.41 12.31 7.26
C GLY A 164 -4.40 12.12 8.39
N THR A 165 -5.50 11.42 8.08
CA THR A 165 -6.58 11.14 9.02
C THR A 165 -7.04 9.70 8.95
N ARG A 166 -7.63 9.24 10.05
CA ARG A 166 -8.30 7.95 10.19
C ARG A 166 -9.68 8.17 10.79
N HIS A 167 -10.69 7.57 10.20
CA HIS A 167 -12.07 7.70 10.66
C HIS A 167 -12.77 6.34 10.70
N ARG A 168 -13.38 6.02 11.83
CA ARG A 168 -14.34 4.91 11.93
C ARG A 168 -15.68 5.36 11.37
N TYR A 169 -16.14 4.68 10.33
CA TYR A 169 -17.37 5.02 9.66
C TYR A 169 -18.27 3.79 9.48
N GLY A 170 -19.45 3.82 10.08
CA GLY A 170 -20.29 2.64 10.13
C GLY A 170 -19.61 1.48 10.88
N LYS A 171 -19.46 0.35 10.19
CA LYS A 171 -18.74 -0.83 10.71
C LYS A 171 -17.27 -0.89 10.27
N GLY A 172 -16.85 0.01 9.39
CA GLY A 172 -15.53 0.02 8.77
C GLY A 172 -14.67 1.20 9.15
N GLU A 173 -13.66 1.44 8.35
CA GLU A 173 -12.64 2.46 8.60
C GLU A 173 -12.15 3.07 7.29
N ALA A 174 -11.98 4.38 7.28
CA ALA A 174 -11.34 5.12 6.20
C ALA A 174 -10.05 5.78 6.67
N VAL A 175 -8.99 5.65 5.88
CA VAL A 175 -7.68 6.28 6.09
C VAL A 175 -7.39 7.16 4.89
N TRP A 176 -7.05 8.40 5.13
CA TRP A 176 -6.86 9.39 4.07
C TRP A 176 -5.56 10.16 4.24
N LEU A 177 -4.65 10.05 3.27
CA LEU A 177 -3.43 10.83 3.14
C LEU A 177 -3.39 11.50 1.76
N PRO A 178 -3.92 12.72 1.61
CA PRO A 178 -3.95 13.41 0.32
C PRO A 178 -2.57 13.96 -0.07
N SER A 179 -1.56 13.11 -0.03
CA SER A 179 -0.18 13.35 -0.42
C SER A 179 0.38 12.14 -1.16
N LEU A 180 1.31 12.37 -2.08
CA LEU A 180 1.86 11.32 -2.96
C LEU A 180 2.98 10.56 -2.24
N ILE A 181 2.64 9.74 -1.24
CA ILE A 181 3.61 9.00 -0.42
C ILE A 181 4.32 7.91 -1.21
N GLU A 182 3.63 7.24 -2.12
CA GLU A 182 4.19 6.19 -2.97
C GLU A 182 5.24 6.75 -3.94
N LEU A 183 4.97 7.92 -4.53
CA LEU A 183 5.95 8.61 -5.35
C LEU A 183 7.13 9.11 -4.52
N GLY A 184 6.89 9.55 -3.30
CA GLY A 184 7.96 9.86 -2.34
C GLY A 184 8.83 8.63 -2.07
N GLY A 185 8.22 7.47 -1.79
CA GLY A 185 8.90 6.20 -1.57
C GLY A 185 9.67 5.69 -2.79
N TRP A 186 9.18 5.97 -3.99
CA TRP A 186 9.87 5.62 -5.24
C TRP A 186 11.24 6.30 -5.39
N HIS A 187 11.38 7.49 -4.83
CA HIS A 187 12.60 8.29 -4.89
C HIS A 187 13.47 8.19 -3.65
N GLY A 188 12.89 7.85 -2.53
CA GLY A 188 13.52 7.79 -1.22
C GLY A 188 13.56 6.39 -0.62
N ASP A 189 13.43 6.34 0.69
CA ASP A 189 13.27 5.12 1.46
C ASP A 189 11.79 4.69 1.47
N ASN A 190 11.52 3.49 0.98
CA ASN A 190 10.18 2.93 0.91
C ASN A 190 9.73 2.27 2.23
N LYS A 191 10.62 2.20 3.24
CA LYS A 191 10.33 1.51 4.49
C LYS A 191 9.10 2.07 5.20
N GLY A 192 9.02 3.39 5.35
CA GLY A 192 7.87 4.04 5.98
C GLY A 192 6.55 3.74 5.25
N VAL A 193 6.58 3.72 3.92
CA VAL A 193 5.40 3.38 3.11
C VAL A 193 5.01 1.91 3.31
N ALA A 194 5.98 1.00 3.38
CA ALA A 194 5.71 -0.41 3.68
C ALA A 194 5.14 -0.60 5.09
N ASP A 195 5.68 0.10 6.09
CA ASP A 195 5.17 0.07 7.47
C ASP A 195 3.73 0.62 7.55
N PHE A 196 3.44 1.70 6.83
CA PHE A 196 2.10 2.28 6.73
C PHE A 196 1.10 1.28 6.16
N TYR A 197 1.36 0.74 4.98
CA TYR A 197 0.46 -0.25 4.38
C TYR A 197 0.40 -1.54 5.21
N GLY A 198 1.51 -1.98 5.78
CA GLY A 198 1.54 -3.13 6.68
C GLY A 198 0.63 -2.97 7.88
N THR A 199 0.54 -1.76 8.44
CA THR A 199 -0.36 -1.47 9.56
C THR A 199 -1.82 -1.53 9.15
N TYR A 200 -2.18 -0.84 8.06
CA TYR A 200 -3.59 -0.74 7.66
C TYR A 200 -4.10 -1.94 6.85
N CYS A 201 -3.20 -2.73 6.25
CA CYS A 201 -3.55 -4.02 5.60
C CYS A 201 -3.30 -5.24 6.52
N ARG A 202 -2.96 -5.04 7.79
CA ARG A 202 -2.56 -6.11 8.72
C ARG A 202 -3.55 -7.28 8.71
N GLY A 203 -4.85 -7.02 8.78
CA GLY A 203 -5.86 -8.09 8.79
C GLY A 203 -5.86 -8.98 7.55
N GLN A 204 -5.46 -8.47 6.37
CA GLN A 204 -5.30 -9.27 5.15
C GLN A 204 -3.96 -10.00 5.13
N ILE A 205 -2.90 -9.33 5.58
CA ILE A 205 -1.56 -9.93 5.66
C ILE A 205 -1.60 -11.13 6.60
N ASP A 206 -2.19 -11.00 7.78
CA ASP A 206 -2.26 -12.06 8.78
C ASP A 206 -3.18 -13.24 8.37
N ARG A 207 -4.09 -13.03 7.42
CA ARG A 207 -4.90 -14.12 6.84
C ARG A 207 -4.13 -14.94 5.80
N ALA A 208 -3.04 -14.38 5.25
CA ALA A 208 -2.22 -15.15 4.33
C ALA A 208 -1.60 -16.35 5.05
N PRO A 209 -1.64 -17.54 4.47
CA PRO A 209 -1.11 -18.76 5.09
C PRO A 209 0.37 -18.64 5.47
N LEU A 210 1.12 -17.81 4.74
CA LEU A 210 2.51 -17.48 5.01
C LEU A 210 2.76 -16.05 4.54
N HIS A 211 3.46 -15.27 5.35
CA HIS A 211 3.87 -13.90 5.02
C HIS A 211 5.19 -13.57 5.73
N PHE A 212 5.79 -12.43 5.46
CA PHE A 212 6.97 -12.00 6.20
C PHE A 212 6.58 -11.40 7.56
N SER A 213 7.36 -11.64 8.59
CA SER A 213 7.16 -11.09 9.95
C SER A 213 7.46 -9.59 10.01
N ARG A 214 8.25 -9.08 9.06
CA ARG A 214 8.58 -7.66 8.84
C ARG A 214 8.76 -7.41 7.34
N PRO A 215 8.57 -6.18 6.86
CA PRO A 215 8.72 -5.90 5.44
C PRO A 215 10.16 -6.18 4.97
N ALA A 216 10.29 -6.88 3.86
CA ALA A 216 11.56 -7.25 3.24
C ALA A 216 11.67 -6.60 1.86
N ASP A 217 12.22 -5.38 1.83
CA ASP A 217 12.39 -4.65 0.58
C ASP A 217 13.31 -5.40 -0.40
N GLY A 218 12.89 -5.48 -1.66
CA GLY A 218 13.60 -6.18 -2.73
C GLY A 218 13.49 -7.70 -2.67
N VAL A 219 12.70 -8.26 -1.74
CA VAL A 219 12.35 -9.68 -1.72
C VAL A 219 10.88 -9.85 -2.08
N LEU A 220 10.59 -10.79 -2.95
CA LEU A 220 9.23 -11.19 -3.30
C LEU A 220 8.96 -12.59 -2.78
N MET A 221 7.74 -12.79 -2.31
CA MET A 221 7.20 -14.12 -2.06
C MET A 221 5.90 -14.29 -2.84
N ARG A 222 5.76 -15.44 -3.49
CA ARG A 222 4.50 -15.87 -4.07
C ARG A 222 4.13 -17.23 -3.51
N LEU A 223 2.96 -17.29 -2.91
CA LEU A 223 2.38 -18.54 -2.45
C LEU A 223 1.36 -19.02 -3.49
N MET A 224 1.52 -20.23 -3.99
CA MET A 224 0.59 -20.91 -4.88
C MET A 224 0.01 -22.11 -4.17
N GLU A 225 -1.26 -22.40 -4.46
CA GLU A 225 -1.99 -23.48 -3.80
C GLU A 225 -2.69 -24.38 -4.80
N SER A 226 -2.62 -25.66 -4.54
CA SER A 226 -3.52 -26.66 -5.09
C SER A 226 -4.46 -27.17 -3.98
N PRO A 227 -5.41 -28.06 -4.27
CA PRO A 227 -6.23 -28.68 -3.21
C PRO A 227 -5.43 -29.35 -2.11
N SER A 228 -4.29 -29.97 -2.44
CA SER A 228 -3.47 -30.77 -1.50
C SER A 228 -2.14 -30.15 -1.12
N GLN A 229 -1.61 -29.22 -1.91
CA GLN A 229 -0.24 -28.74 -1.76
C GLN A 229 -0.14 -27.22 -1.76
N ARG A 230 0.93 -26.72 -1.18
CA ARG A 230 1.39 -25.33 -1.28
C ARG A 230 2.80 -25.25 -1.83
N LEU A 231 3.02 -24.22 -2.64
CA LEU A 231 4.33 -23.92 -3.21
C LEU A 231 4.66 -22.46 -2.94
N ALA A 232 5.76 -22.22 -2.22
CA ALA A 232 6.28 -20.87 -1.98
C ALA A 232 7.48 -20.61 -2.90
N VAL A 233 7.39 -19.53 -3.68
CA VAL A 233 8.49 -19.01 -4.48
C VAL A 233 9.01 -17.76 -3.78
N LEU A 234 10.29 -17.74 -3.44
CA LEU A 234 11.00 -16.62 -2.83
C LEU A 234 12.03 -16.10 -3.82
N VAL A 235 12.02 -14.81 -4.08
CA VAL A 235 12.96 -14.18 -5.01
C VAL A 235 13.65 -12.99 -4.33
N ASN A 236 14.95 -13.10 -4.12
CA ASN A 236 15.78 -12.00 -3.71
C ASN A 236 16.27 -11.23 -4.94
N LYS A 237 15.78 -9.99 -5.13
CA LYS A 237 16.21 -9.12 -6.25
C LYS A 237 17.43 -8.26 -5.90
N ARG A 238 18.02 -8.43 -4.70
CA ARG A 238 19.17 -7.66 -4.25
C ARG A 238 20.49 -8.32 -4.69
N PRO A 239 21.54 -7.53 -4.94
CA PRO A 239 22.85 -8.05 -5.34
C PRO A 239 23.67 -8.60 -4.16
N HIS A 240 23.02 -8.83 -3.02
CA HIS A 240 23.62 -9.40 -1.81
C HIS A 240 22.65 -10.33 -1.12
N ALA A 241 23.18 -11.23 -0.31
CA ALA A 241 22.38 -12.15 0.48
C ALA A 241 21.51 -11.39 1.49
N VAL A 242 20.31 -11.90 1.74
CA VAL A 242 19.36 -11.35 2.71
C VAL A 242 18.86 -12.45 3.64
N GLU A 243 18.51 -12.06 4.85
CA GLU A 243 17.81 -12.89 5.80
C GLU A 243 16.41 -12.33 6.02
N ILE A 244 15.39 -13.15 5.79
CA ILE A 244 13.99 -12.80 5.92
C ILE A 244 13.34 -13.59 7.05
N GLY A 245 12.47 -12.95 7.81
CA GLY A 245 11.62 -13.61 8.81
C GLY A 245 10.27 -13.97 8.19
N LEU A 246 9.84 -15.20 8.38
CA LEU A 246 8.49 -15.68 8.05
C LEU A 246 7.57 -15.53 9.25
N SER A 247 6.27 -15.42 9.02
CA SER A 247 5.23 -15.38 10.08
C SER A 247 5.16 -16.70 10.88
N ARG A 248 5.58 -17.80 10.27
CA ARG A 248 5.70 -19.13 10.87
C ARG A 248 6.81 -19.92 10.15
N PRO A 249 7.36 -20.97 10.78
CA PRO A 249 8.31 -21.83 10.11
C PRO A 249 7.65 -22.55 8.91
N LEU A 250 8.44 -22.88 7.91
CA LEU A 250 8.00 -23.82 6.89
C LEU A 250 7.76 -25.20 7.56
N PRO A 251 6.73 -25.95 7.14
CA PRO A 251 6.49 -27.28 7.66
C PRO A 251 7.73 -28.18 7.52
N ALA A 252 7.90 -29.13 8.44
CA ALA A 252 9.01 -30.08 8.39
C ALA A 252 9.01 -30.94 7.10
N SER A 253 7.83 -31.12 6.49
CA SER A 253 7.65 -31.79 5.20
C SER A 253 8.01 -30.91 4.00
N ALA A 254 8.31 -29.63 4.21
CA ALA A 254 8.67 -28.74 3.11
C ALA A 254 9.98 -29.16 2.48
N ARG A 255 9.94 -29.49 1.20
CA ARG A 255 11.11 -29.83 0.40
C ARG A 255 11.47 -28.68 -0.52
N ARG A 256 12.75 -28.36 -0.58
CA ARG A 256 13.27 -27.39 -1.50
C ARG A 256 13.38 -28.00 -2.90
N LEU A 257 12.75 -27.35 -3.88
CA LEU A 257 12.77 -27.76 -5.27
C LEU A 257 13.85 -27.02 -6.08
N CYS A 258 14.16 -25.78 -5.69
CA CYS A 258 15.10 -24.93 -6.39
C CYS A 258 15.80 -23.97 -5.42
N GLY A 259 16.99 -23.48 -5.80
CA GLY A 259 17.80 -22.54 -5.04
C GLY A 259 18.61 -23.21 -3.92
N GLU A 260 19.36 -22.41 -3.18
CA GLU A 260 20.22 -22.85 -2.06
C GLU A 260 19.71 -22.35 -0.69
N ALA A 261 18.62 -21.63 -0.68
CA ALA A 261 18.04 -21.04 0.51
C ALA A 261 17.90 -22.06 1.66
N SER A 262 18.27 -21.64 2.85
CA SER A 262 18.27 -22.50 4.04
C SER A 262 17.30 -21.96 5.10
N PRO A 263 16.15 -22.59 5.29
CA PRO A 263 15.24 -22.27 6.39
C PRO A 263 15.83 -22.68 7.74
N ARG A 264 15.68 -21.81 8.75
CA ARG A 264 16.04 -22.07 10.16
C ARG A 264 14.94 -21.51 11.06
N GLY A 265 14.05 -22.36 11.52
CA GLY A 265 12.84 -21.91 12.22
C GLY A 265 12.02 -20.98 11.31
N THR A 266 11.76 -19.78 11.77
CA THR A 266 11.06 -18.74 11.00
C THR A 266 11.98 -17.90 10.10
N SER A 267 13.30 -18.11 10.13
CA SER A 267 14.24 -17.35 9.30
C SER A 267 14.59 -18.15 8.03
N VAL A 268 14.71 -17.44 6.92
CA VAL A 268 15.22 -17.98 5.64
C VAL A 268 16.29 -17.06 5.10
N ARG A 269 17.47 -17.64 4.84
CA ARG A 269 18.56 -16.94 4.16
C ARG A 269 18.50 -17.22 2.67
N LEU A 270 18.44 -16.16 1.88
CA LEU A 270 18.52 -16.16 0.41
C LEU A 270 19.86 -15.57 -0.02
N GLY A 271 20.52 -16.20 -0.99
CA GLY A 271 21.71 -15.66 -1.64
C GLY A 271 21.41 -14.39 -2.46
N ALA A 272 22.44 -13.79 -3.02
CA ALA A 272 22.31 -12.66 -3.93
C ALA A 272 21.55 -13.08 -5.20
N GLU A 273 20.53 -12.30 -5.59
CA GLU A 273 19.72 -12.55 -6.80
C GLU A 273 19.15 -13.98 -6.90
N GLU A 274 18.96 -14.62 -5.75
CA GLU A 274 18.50 -16.01 -5.65
C GLU A 274 17.00 -16.13 -5.80
N CYS A 275 16.58 -17.21 -6.49
CA CYS A 275 15.22 -17.74 -6.47
C CYS A 275 15.22 -19.08 -5.73
N ALA A 276 14.41 -19.20 -4.70
CA ALA A 276 14.19 -20.44 -3.96
C ALA A 276 12.74 -20.87 -4.03
N VAL A 277 12.52 -22.17 -4.19
CA VAL A 277 11.18 -22.76 -4.29
C VAL A 277 11.03 -23.88 -3.27
N PHE A 278 9.97 -23.80 -2.47
CA PHE A 278 9.60 -24.79 -1.46
C PHE A 278 8.21 -25.35 -1.73
N LEU A 279 8.05 -26.65 -1.64
CA LEU A 279 6.78 -27.37 -1.83
C LEU A 279 6.47 -28.21 -0.58
N TRP A 280 5.24 -28.18 -0.11
CA TRP A 280 4.76 -29.02 1.00
C TRP A 280 3.27 -29.38 0.87
N ASP A 281 2.85 -30.42 1.56
CA ASP A 281 1.47 -30.86 1.63
C ASP A 281 0.68 -30.05 2.68
N LYS A 282 -0.54 -29.63 2.36
CA LYS A 282 -1.41 -28.84 3.27
C LYS A 282 -1.77 -29.58 4.56
N GLN A 283 -1.80 -30.91 4.54
CA GLN A 283 -2.08 -31.71 5.72
C GLN A 283 -0.95 -31.72 6.77
N ALA A 284 0.21 -31.16 6.41
CA ALA A 284 1.38 -31.07 7.28
C ALA A 284 1.47 -29.72 8.04
N GLU A 285 0.49 -28.87 7.93
CA GLU A 285 0.37 -27.58 8.62
C GLU A 285 -0.44 -27.74 9.92
#